data_c666e7cf59d2d92b75addf90153c2ed9
#
_entry.id   c666e7cf59d2d92b75addf90153c2ed9
#
_cell.length_a   1.000
_cell.length_b   1.000
_cell.length_c   1.000
_cell.angle_alpha   90.00
_cell.angle_beta   90.00
_cell.angle_gamma   90.00
#
_symmetry.space_group_name_H-M   'P 1'
#
loop_
_entity.id
_entity.type
_entity.pdbx_description
1 polymer ?
#
loop_
_entity_poly.entity_id
_entity_poly.type
_entity_poly.pdbx_seq_one_letter_code
_entity_poly.pdbx_strand_id
1 'polypeptide(L)'
;MFVDLSDKKIVVVGGGNIATRRIKTLLQFTRNITAVAPKTTMELHELGKAGFVDLINRPVKRSDFVMAFMVIAATNDWKLNDEIYRVCKEQGIYVNVADDKSKCDFYFPGIYMQAEVVVGITASGLNHKKARRVRVAIQEAMEASDNEE
;
A
#
# COMPACT_ATOMS: atom_id res chain seq x y z
N MET A 1 11.87 -7.08 -8.20
CA MET A 1 10.72 -7.45 -9.05
C MET A 1 9.73 -6.31 -8.96
N PHE A 2 9.24 -5.85 -10.09
CA PHE A 2 8.13 -4.90 -10.21
C PHE A 2 6.92 -5.64 -10.76
N VAL A 3 5.73 -5.27 -10.30
CA VAL A 3 4.47 -5.86 -10.75
C VAL A 3 3.60 -4.75 -11.30
N ASP A 4 3.03 -4.94 -12.49
CA ASP A 4 2.04 -4.02 -13.04
C ASP A 4 0.72 -4.15 -12.25
N LEU A 5 0.31 -3.06 -11.64
CA LEU A 5 -0.90 -2.97 -10.81
C LEU A 5 -2.05 -2.25 -11.51
N SER A 6 -1.88 -1.81 -12.76
CA SER A 6 -2.83 -0.92 -13.43
C SER A 6 -4.24 -1.51 -13.55
N ASP A 7 -4.37 -2.82 -13.77
CA ASP A 7 -5.64 -3.55 -13.87
C ASP A 7 -5.98 -4.38 -12.62
N LYS A 8 -5.15 -4.34 -11.58
CA LYS A 8 -5.28 -5.17 -10.39
C LYS A 8 -6.17 -4.51 -9.33
N LYS A 9 -7.20 -5.22 -8.90
CA LYS A 9 -8.02 -4.77 -7.75
C LYS A 9 -7.24 -4.91 -6.45
N ILE A 10 -7.12 -3.81 -5.73
CA ILE A 10 -6.47 -3.76 -4.42
C ILE A 10 -7.50 -3.37 -3.37
N VAL A 11 -7.57 -4.13 -2.29
CA VAL A 11 -8.44 -3.83 -1.15
C VAL A 11 -7.60 -3.46 0.06
N VAL A 12 -7.88 -2.31 0.65
CA VAL A 12 -7.25 -1.84 1.89
C VAL A 12 -8.30 -1.85 2.99
N VAL A 13 -8.08 -2.66 4.02
CA VAL A 13 -8.96 -2.72 5.20
C VAL A 13 -8.34 -1.90 6.32
N GLY A 14 -9.05 -0.86 6.71
CA GLY A 14 -8.61 0.13 7.68
C GLY A 14 -8.62 1.54 7.12
N GLY A 15 -8.84 2.53 7.98
CA GLY A 15 -8.97 3.93 7.60
C GLY A 15 -8.05 4.89 8.35
N GLY A 16 -7.10 4.34 9.11
CA GLY A 16 -6.14 5.13 9.90
C GLY A 16 -4.94 5.63 9.08
N ASN A 17 -3.95 6.19 9.78
CA ASN A 17 -2.77 6.79 9.15
C ASN A 17 -1.94 5.78 8.33
N ILE A 18 -1.84 4.53 8.79
CA ILE A 18 -1.09 3.49 8.05
C ILE A 18 -1.80 3.17 6.75
N ALA A 19 -3.11 2.92 6.78
CA ALA A 19 -3.92 2.67 5.59
C ALA A 19 -3.82 3.84 4.59
N THR A 20 -4.02 5.07 5.06
CA THR A 20 -3.92 6.29 4.23
C THR A 20 -2.56 6.39 3.55
N ARG A 21 -1.47 6.17 4.28
CA ARG A 21 -0.11 6.20 3.71
C ARG A 21 0.10 5.11 2.65
N ARG A 22 -0.39 3.88 2.88
CA ARG A 22 -0.30 2.78 1.90
C ARG A 22 -1.07 3.09 0.63
N ILE A 23 -2.29 3.62 0.78
CA ILE A 23 -3.13 4.06 -0.33
C ILE A 23 -2.42 5.14 -1.15
N LYS A 24 -1.85 6.16 -0.53
CA LYS A 24 -1.10 7.21 -1.23
C LYS A 24 0.09 6.66 -2.02
N THR A 25 0.79 5.67 -1.49
CA THR A 25 1.86 4.98 -2.22
C THR A 25 1.31 4.23 -3.43
N LEU A 26 0.21 3.49 -3.29
CA LEU A 26 -0.42 2.74 -4.37
C LEU A 26 -1.00 3.63 -5.47
N LEU A 27 -1.51 4.81 -5.10
CA LEU A 27 -2.06 5.78 -6.05
C LEU A 27 -1.04 6.31 -7.06
N GLN A 28 0.24 6.12 -6.83
CA GLN A 28 1.29 6.40 -7.81
C GLN A 28 1.32 5.39 -8.96
N PHE A 29 0.68 4.22 -8.81
CA PHE A 29 0.74 3.11 -9.76
C PHE A 29 -0.62 2.67 -10.28
N THR A 30 -1.70 2.86 -9.51
CA THR A 30 -3.05 2.40 -9.88
C THR A 30 -4.14 3.25 -9.28
N ARG A 31 -5.33 3.22 -9.88
CA ARG A 31 -6.57 3.79 -9.35
C ARG A 31 -7.57 2.71 -8.90
N ASN A 32 -7.28 1.44 -9.12
CA ASN A 32 -8.18 0.35 -8.77
C ASN A 32 -8.02 -0.06 -7.30
N ILE A 33 -8.30 0.89 -6.40
CA ILE A 33 -8.15 0.75 -4.95
C ILE A 33 -9.51 0.93 -4.29
N THR A 34 -9.92 -0.07 -3.51
CA THR A 34 -11.08 -0.01 -2.62
C THR A 34 -10.59 0.04 -1.18
N ALA A 35 -11.00 1.05 -0.43
CA ALA A 35 -10.73 1.17 1.00
C ALA A 35 -12.01 0.88 1.80
N VAL A 36 -11.92 -0.05 2.76
CA VAL A 36 -13.07 -0.46 3.59
C VAL A 36 -12.76 -0.17 5.05
N ALA A 37 -13.49 0.77 5.65
CA ALA A 37 -13.33 1.14 7.05
C ALA A 37 -14.56 1.88 7.57
N PRO A 38 -15.00 1.64 8.83
CA PRO A 38 -16.10 2.40 9.43
C PRO A 38 -15.73 3.85 9.76
N LYS A 39 -14.44 4.13 9.95
CA LYS A 39 -13.91 5.48 10.20
C LYS A 39 -12.61 5.67 9.41
N THR A 40 -12.39 6.89 8.95
CA THR A 40 -11.24 7.24 8.10
C THR A 40 -10.58 8.53 8.57
N THR A 41 -9.31 8.71 8.21
CA THR A 41 -8.66 10.01 8.32
C THR A 41 -9.35 11.03 7.41
N MET A 42 -9.21 12.31 7.70
CA MET A 42 -9.68 13.39 6.84
C MET A 42 -9.08 13.26 5.43
N GLU A 43 -7.79 12.99 5.33
CA GLU A 43 -7.08 12.84 4.06
C GLU A 43 -7.64 11.69 3.21
N LEU A 44 -7.92 10.52 3.82
CA LEU A 44 -8.52 9.40 3.10
C LEU A 44 -9.95 9.71 2.65
N HIS A 45 -10.71 10.41 3.49
CA HIS A 45 -12.06 10.87 3.14
C HIS A 45 -12.04 11.79 1.91
N GLU A 46 -11.12 12.76 1.87
CA GLU A 46 -10.97 13.66 0.71
C GLU A 46 -10.52 12.91 -0.56
N LEU A 47 -9.63 11.92 -0.45
CA LEU A 47 -9.27 11.05 -1.57
C LEU A 47 -10.47 10.27 -2.12
N GLY A 48 -11.34 9.79 -1.25
CA GLY A 48 -12.59 9.13 -1.64
C GLY A 48 -13.55 10.09 -2.33
N LYS A 49 -13.77 11.29 -1.79
CA LYS A 49 -14.62 12.32 -2.40
C LYS A 49 -14.12 12.77 -3.77
N ALA A 50 -12.81 12.84 -3.94
CA ALA A 50 -12.17 13.21 -5.22
C ALA A 50 -12.20 12.05 -6.25
N GLY A 51 -12.67 10.86 -5.89
CA GLY A 51 -12.77 9.71 -6.78
C GLY A 51 -11.44 8.98 -7.03
N PHE A 52 -10.41 9.24 -6.22
CA PHE A 52 -9.13 8.53 -6.33
C PHE A 52 -9.18 7.13 -5.73
N VAL A 53 -10.08 6.89 -4.79
CA VAL A 53 -10.27 5.64 -4.06
C VAL A 53 -11.75 5.36 -3.94
N ASP A 54 -12.16 4.11 -4.17
CA ASP A 54 -13.50 3.65 -3.82
C ASP A 54 -13.59 3.42 -2.31
N LEU A 55 -14.23 4.36 -1.61
CA LEU A 55 -14.29 4.39 -0.15
C LEU A 55 -15.61 3.83 0.36
N ILE A 56 -15.55 2.73 1.11
CA ILE A 56 -16.69 2.03 1.70
C ILE A 56 -16.68 2.22 3.22
N ASN A 57 -17.58 3.07 3.72
CA ASN A 57 -17.67 3.44 5.14
C ASN A 57 -18.51 2.44 5.94
N ARG A 58 -17.99 1.25 6.16
CA ARG A 58 -18.56 0.20 7.00
C ARG A 58 -17.49 -0.81 7.42
N PRO A 59 -17.80 -1.74 8.36
CA PRO A 59 -16.95 -2.91 8.61
C PRO A 59 -16.76 -3.76 7.34
N VAL A 60 -15.59 -4.38 7.22
CA VAL A 60 -15.25 -5.26 6.10
C VAL A 60 -16.10 -6.54 6.11
N LYS A 61 -16.37 -7.07 4.92
CA LYS A 61 -17.04 -8.35 4.68
C LYS A 61 -16.17 -9.23 3.79
N ARG A 62 -16.32 -10.56 3.90
CA ARG A 62 -15.60 -11.51 3.00
C ARG A 62 -15.84 -11.21 1.51
N SER A 63 -17.04 -10.76 1.16
CA SER A 63 -17.39 -10.38 -0.22
C SER A 63 -16.57 -9.21 -0.78
N ASP A 64 -15.96 -8.40 0.08
CA ASP A 64 -15.12 -7.28 -0.37
C ASP A 64 -13.84 -7.77 -1.07
N PHE A 65 -13.40 -9.00 -0.78
CA PHE A 65 -12.19 -9.60 -1.35
C PHE A 65 -12.41 -10.29 -2.70
N VAL A 66 -13.65 -10.37 -3.17
CA VAL A 66 -13.95 -10.98 -4.47
C VAL A 66 -13.19 -10.28 -5.58
N MET A 67 -12.43 -11.05 -6.38
CA MET A 67 -11.56 -10.57 -7.45
C MET A 67 -10.39 -9.69 -6.98
N ALA A 68 -10.09 -9.61 -5.69
CA ALA A 68 -8.92 -8.89 -5.21
C ALA A 68 -7.64 -9.61 -5.64
N PHE A 69 -6.70 -8.85 -6.20
CA PHE A 69 -5.34 -9.32 -6.47
C PHE A 69 -4.50 -9.29 -5.18
N MET A 70 -4.63 -8.22 -4.41
CA MET A 70 -3.98 -8.11 -3.11
C MET A 70 -4.86 -7.38 -2.08
N VAL A 71 -4.63 -7.70 -0.82
CA VAL A 71 -5.31 -7.11 0.33
C VAL A 71 -4.28 -6.57 1.32
N ILE A 72 -4.55 -5.40 1.88
CA ILE A 72 -3.76 -4.79 2.93
C ILE A 72 -4.62 -4.71 4.19
N ALA A 73 -4.26 -5.46 5.22
CA ALA A 73 -4.89 -5.42 6.54
C ALA A 73 -4.16 -4.39 7.40
N ALA A 74 -4.77 -3.24 7.61
CA ALA A 74 -4.19 -2.09 8.32
C ALA A 74 -5.17 -1.52 9.36
N THR A 75 -5.83 -2.40 10.10
CA THR A 75 -6.72 -2.02 11.19
C THR A 75 -5.98 -1.99 12.53
N ASN A 76 -6.59 -1.39 13.55
CA ASN A 76 -6.08 -1.44 14.93
C ASN A 76 -6.51 -2.72 15.67
N ASP A 77 -7.33 -3.56 15.05
CA ASP A 77 -7.79 -4.84 15.60
C ASP A 77 -6.94 -5.98 15.02
N TRP A 78 -6.00 -6.49 15.82
CA TRP A 78 -5.12 -7.58 15.41
C TRP A 78 -5.88 -8.88 15.10
N LYS A 79 -7.03 -9.12 15.76
CA LYS A 79 -7.86 -10.32 15.48
C LYS A 79 -8.50 -10.24 14.11
N LEU A 80 -9.00 -9.06 13.77
CA LEU A 80 -9.53 -8.79 12.43
C LEU A 80 -8.43 -8.91 11.37
N ASN A 81 -7.25 -8.35 11.62
CA ASN A 81 -6.10 -8.49 10.72
C ASN A 81 -5.72 -9.97 10.50
N ASP A 82 -5.75 -10.79 11.56
CA ASP A 82 -5.48 -12.22 11.48
C ASP A 82 -6.57 -12.98 10.70
N GLU A 83 -7.83 -12.62 10.88
CA GLU A 83 -8.94 -13.18 10.10
C GLU A 83 -8.80 -12.85 8.61
N ILE A 84 -8.50 -11.60 8.27
CA ILE A 84 -8.25 -11.18 6.89
C ILE A 84 -7.11 -11.99 6.28
N TYR A 85 -6.00 -12.15 7.01
CA TYR A 85 -4.88 -12.98 6.57
C TYR A 85 -5.32 -14.40 6.21
N ARG A 86 -6.06 -15.07 7.10
CA ARG A 86 -6.55 -16.46 6.87
C ARG A 86 -7.44 -16.52 5.63
N VAL A 87 -8.40 -15.60 5.50
CA VAL A 87 -9.29 -15.54 4.32
C VAL A 87 -8.48 -15.35 3.04
N CYS A 88 -7.50 -14.45 3.02
CA CYS A 88 -6.66 -14.23 1.85
C CYS A 88 -5.85 -15.48 1.48
N LYS A 89 -5.28 -16.18 2.47
CA LYS A 89 -4.53 -17.43 2.22
C LYS A 89 -5.42 -18.55 1.69
N GLU A 90 -6.64 -18.68 2.21
CA GLU A 90 -7.65 -19.63 1.70
C GLU A 90 -8.01 -19.37 0.24
N GLN A 91 -8.05 -18.10 -0.18
CA GLN A 91 -8.49 -17.69 -1.52
C GLN A 91 -7.32 -17.46 -2.49
N GLY A 92 -6.08 -17.66 -2.08
CA GLY A 92 -4.91 -17.42 -2.92
C GLY A 92 -4.67 -15.93 -3.25
N ILE A 93 -5.12 -15.03 -2.37
CA ILE A 93 -4.95 -13.58 -2.51
C ILE A 93 -3.65 -13.16 -1.80
N TYR A 94 -2.83 -12.33 -2.45
CA TYR A 94 -1.65 -11.73 -1.80
C TYR A 94 -2.07 -10.82 -0.65
N VAL A 95 -1.41 -10.94 0.50
CA VAL A 95 -1.77 -10.17 1.68
C VAL A 95 -0.56 -9.49 2.34
N ASN A 96 -0.78 -8.26 2.82
CA ASN A 96 0.15 -7.55 3.69
C ASN A 96 -0.60 -7.18 4.98
N VAL A 97 -0.09 -7.67 6.11
CA VAL A 97 -0.61 -7.32 7.44
C VAL A 97 0.32 -6.28 8.05
N ALA A 98 -0.21 -5.07 8.27
CA ALA A 98 0.62 -3.89 8.57
C ALA A 98 1.39 -3.98 9.89
N ASP A 99 0.89 -4.72 10.86
CA ASP A 99 1.46 -4.92 12.20
C ASP A 99 2.15 -6.28 12.39
N ASP A 100 2.15 -7.16 11.36
CA ASP A 100 2.77 -8.47 11.45
C ASP A 100 3.52 -8.84 10.16
N LYS A 101 4.83 -8.61 10.18
CA LYS A 101 5.71 -8.91 9.04
C LYS A 101 5.69 -10.38 8.64
N SER A 102 5.48 -11.32 9.57
CA SER A 102 5.45 -12.76 9.28
C SER A 102 4.24 -13.17 8.43
N LYS A 103 3.22 -12.33 8.37
CA LYS A 103 1.99 -12.49 7.60
C LYS A 103 1.94 -11.62 6.34
N CYS A 104 3.09 -11.30 5.78
CA CYS A 104 3.19 -10.46 4.58
C CYS A 104 3.76 -11.26 3.40
N ASP A 105 3.00 -11.37 2.31
CA ASP A 105 3.47 -11.93 1.04
C ASP A 105 4.31 -10.91 0.25
N PHE A 106 4.16 -9.62 0.53
CA PHE A 106 4.88 -8.53 -0.11
C PHE A 106 5.14 -7.37 0.86
N TYR A 107 6.08 -6.50 0.51
CA TYR A 107 6.46 -5.36 1.33
C TYR A 107 6.41 -4.07 0.52
N PHE A 108 6.22 -2.95 1.22
CA PHE A 108 6.29 -1.62 0.63
C PHE A 108 7.73 -1.10 0.70
N PRO A 109 8.41 -0.90 -0.45
CA PRO A 109 9.73 -0.29 -0.49
C PRO A 109 9.66 1.22 -0.21
N GLY A 110 10.81 1.83 0.08
CA GLY A 110 10.97 3.26 -0.12
C GLY A 110 10.95 3.52 -1.64
N ILE A 111 10.19 4.52 -2.09
CA ILE A 111 10.05 4.82 -3.51
C ILE A 111 10.60 6.22 -3.78
N TYR A 112 11.33 6.34 -4.87
CA TYR A 112 11.64 7.59 -5.54
C TYR A 112 11.22 7.49 -7.00
N MET A 113 10.59 8.54 -7.52
CA MET A 113 10.12 8.60 -8.91
C MET A 113 10.59 9.91 -9.55
N GLN A 114 11.11 9.81 -10.77
CA GLN A 114 11.51 10.95 -11.59
C GLN A 114 11.22 10.62 -13.04
N ALA A 115 10.33 11.38 -13.66
CA ALA A 115 9.78 11.08 -14.98
C ALA A 115 9.32 9.61 -15.08
N GLU A 116 9.82 8.85 -16.04
CA GLU A 116 9.52 7.43 -16.24
C GLU A 116 10.34 6.48 -15.35
N VAL A 117 11.32 7.00 -14.59
CA VAL A 117 12.18 6.18 -13.73
C VAL A 117 11.55 5.97 -12.38
N VAL A 118 11.40 4.71 -11.98
CA VAL A 118 10.92 4.31 -10.65
C VAL A 118 12.00 3.53 -9.93
N VAL A 119 12.41 4.01 -8.76
CA VAL A 119 13.38 3.36 -7.89
C VAL A 119 12.70 2.84 -6.64
N GLY A 120 12.75 1.52 -6.42
CA GLY A 120 12.27 0.87 -5.21
C GLY A 120 13.44 0.42 -4.34
N ILE A 121 13.46 0.84 -3.07
CA ILE A 121 14.55 0.55 -2.13
C ILE A 121 14.01 -0.20 -0.94
N THR A 122 14.60 -1.36 -0.68
CA THR A 122 14.31 -2.16 0.52
C THR A 122 15.59 -2.56 1.23
N ALA A 123 15.53 -2.65 2.54
CA ALA A 123 16.58 -3.25 3.38
C ALA A 123 16.02 -4.51 4.07
N SER A 124 15.26 -5.32 3.31
CA SER A 124 14.61 -6.55 3.75
C SER A 124 13.70 -6.36 4.99
N GLY A 125 13.20 -5.14 5.19
CA GLY A 125 12.40 -4.77 6.37
C GLY A 125 13.20 -4.78 7.69
N LEU A 126 14.53 -4.90 7.63
CA LEU A 126 15.38 -4.98 8.81
C LEU A 126 15.97 -3.64 9.23
N ASN A 127 16.16 -2.72 8.29
CA ASN A 127 16.79 -1.43 8.57
C ASN A 127 16.17 -0.28 7.76
N HIS A 128 15.05 0.25 8.27
CA HIS A 128 14.33 1.35 7.64
C HIS A 128 15.16 2.65 7.54
N LYS A 129 16.06 2.90 8.50
CA LYS A 129 16.95 4.08 8.49
C LYS A 129 17.94 3.98 7.33
N LYS A 130 18.52 2.79 7.10
CA LYS A 130 19.44 2.56 5.98
C LYS A 130 18.73 2.72 4.64
N ALA A 131 17.54 2.10 4.47
CA ALA A 131 16.73 2.23 3.26
C ALA A 131 16.40 3.70 2.96
N ARG A 132 16.02 4.48 3.98
CA ARG A 132 15.76 5.93 3.84
C ARG A 132 17.00 6.70 3.41
N ARG A 133 18.16 6.45 4.02
CA ARG A 133 19.42 7.12 3.64
C ARG A 133 19.79 6.83 2.19
N VAL A 134 19.68 5.58 1.75
CA VAL A 134 19.97 5.18 0.36
C VAL A 134 18.97 5.86 -0.60
N ARG A 135 17.69 5.93 -0.24
CA ARG A 135 16.69 6.64 -1.05
C ARG A 135 17.06 8.13 -1.26
N VAL A 136 17.47 8.81 -0.20
CA VAL A 136 17.89 10.22 -0.27
C VAL A 136 19.12 10.38 -1.16
N ALA A 137 20.14 9.52 -0.99
CA ALA A 137 21.35 9.58 -1.80
C ALA A 137 21.07 9.34 -3.31
N ILE A 138 20.15 8.43 -3.62
CA ILE A 138 19.72 8.19 -5.02
C ILE A 138 18.99 9.42 -5.55
N GLN A 139 18.09 9.99 -4.78
CA GLN A 139 17.36 11.21 -5.14
C GLN A 139 18.34 12.34 -5.48
N GLU A 140 19.30 12.62 -4.60
CA GLU A 140 20.31 13.67 -4.80
C GLU A 140 21.15 13.42 -6.05
N ALA A 141 21.56 12.17 -6.29
CA ALA A 141 22.33 11.81 -7.47
C ALA A 141 21.55 11.99 -8.78
N MET A 142 20.27 11.62 -8.79
CA MET A 142 19.42 11.76 -9.99
C MET A 142 19.07 13.23 -10.27
N GLU A 143 18.78 14.02 -9.22
CA GLU A 143 18.53 15.46 -9.37
C GLU A 143 19.78 16.23 -9.86
N ALA A 144 20.98 15.76 -9.49
CA ALA A 144 22.23 16.35 -9.98
C ALA A 144 22.47 16.04 -11.47
N SER A 145 22.17 14.82 -11.93
CA SER A 145 22.37 14.44 -13.34
C SER A 145 21.46 15.19 -14.31
N ASP A 146 20.24 15.54 -13.91
CA ASP A 146 19.31 16.31 -14.75
C ASP A 146 19.75 17.79 -14.94
N ASN A 147 20.57 18.31 -14.01
CA ASN A 147 21.09 19.67 -14.12
C ASN A 147 22.34 19.79 -15.03
N GLU A 148 22.89 18.65 -15.50
CA GLU A 148 24.05 18.60 -16.39
C GLU A 148 23.67 18.42 -17.87
N GLU A 149 22.38 18.18 -18.18
CA GLU A 149 21.82 18.15 -19.54
C GLU A 149 21.19 19.50 -19.93
#